data_f204a67f1422599668ac2c3e2383fcd5
#
_entry.id   f204a67f1422599668ac2c3e2383fcd5
#
_cell.length_a   1.000
_cell.length_b   1.000
_cell.length_c   1.000
_cell.angle_alpha   90.00
_cell.angle_beta   90.00
_cell.angle_gamma   90.00
#
_symmetry.space_group_name_H-M   'P 1'
#
loop_
_entity.id
_entity.type
_entity.pdbx_description
1 polymer ?
#
loop_
_entity_poly.entity_id
_entity_poly.type
_entity_poly.pdbx_seq_one_letter_code
_entity_poly.pdbx_strand_id
1 'polypeptide(L)'
;MTYTPATQDQLLAIRVNAGIEELAQSEKFAAAEPDLVEAIVGGIGEFAAGEWAPLNRVGDLEGAKLENGVVTLPDGFAAAYEHYVEQGWNAISGPAEFGGQGLPFTLSCNVLENLGTANMAFNLLPMLSVGAIESLEHHGSPELQQKYLPKLVSGEWSGTMNLTEPQAGSDVGALRTTAHLIEDGEHAGKYRIKGQKIYITWGEHDLAKNIIHLVLARLP
;
A
#
# COMPACT_ATOMS: atom_id res chain seq x y z
N MET A 1 -9.80 12.69 19.30
CA MET A 1 -8.97 13.84 18.85
C MET A 1 -9.37 14.15 17.44
N THR A 2 -9.48 15.42 17.09
CA THR A 2 -9.78 15.82 15.70
C THR A 2 -8.45 15.93 14.97
N TYR A 3 -8.25 15.23 13.88
CA TYR A 3 -7.09 15.39 13.02
C TYR A 3 -7.19 16.72 12.28
N THR A 4 -6.09 17.47 12.24
CA THR A 4 -5.95 18.69 11.44
C THR A 4 -4.68 18.57 10.60
N PRO A 5 -4.78 18.60 9.26
CA PRO A 5 -3.62 18.45 8.39
C PRO A 5 -2.65 19.63 8.53
N ALA A 6 -1.35 19.33 8.57
CA ALA A 6 -0.28 20.34 8.64
C ALA A 6 0.13 20.80 7.22
N THR A 7 -0.83 21.15 6.38
CA THR A 7 -0.67 21.40 4.94
C THR A 7 0.46 22.37 4.62
N GLN A 8 0.57 23.48 5.37
CA GLN A 8 1.61 24.50 5.11
C GLN A 8 3.02 23.99 5.45
N ASP A 9 3.17 23.25 6.54
CA ASP A 9 4.44 22.65 6.94
C ASP A 9 4.86 21.56 5.97
N GLN A 10 3.90 20.75 5.50
CA GLN A 10 4.11 19.70 4.49
C GLN A 10 4.54 20.29 3.14
N LEU A 11 3.86 21.33 2.67
CA LEU A 11 4.27 22.06 1.46
C LEU A 11 5.67 22.63 1.58
N LEU A 12 6.00 23.25 2.72
CA LEU A 12 7.35 23.76 2.97
C LEU A 12 8.40 22.63 2.91
N ALA A 13 8.13 21.51 3.57
CA ALA A 13 9.04 20.35 3.58
C ALA A 13 9.23 19.76 2.16
N ILE A 14 8.16 19.63 1.39
CA ILE A 14 8.20 19.10 0.02
C ILE A 14 9.00 20.04 -0.89
N ARG A 15 8.83 21.35 -0.77
CA ARG A 15 9.57 22.33 -1.57
C ARG A 15 11.05 22.41 -1.17
N VAL A 16 11.35 22.52 0.11
CA VAL A 16 12.71 22.82 0.60
C VAL A 16 13.54 21.57 0.77
N ASN A 17 12.98 20.49 1.37
CA ASN A 17 13.76 19.31 1.68
C ASN A 17 13.75 18.28 0.54
N ALA A 18 12.62 18.10 -0.13
CA ALA A 18 12.50 17.15 -1.23
C ALA A 18 12.83 17.77 -2.60
N GLY A 19 12.89 19.09 -2.73
CA GLY A 19 13.22 19.77 -3.98
C GLY A 19 12.24 19.46 -5.11
N ILE A 20 10.94 19.40 -4.82
CA ILE A 20 9.91 18.97 -5.78
C ILE A 20 9.94 19.79 -7.08
N GLU A 21 10.24 21.08 -6.99
CA GLU A 21 10.34 21.98 -8.15
C GLU A 21 11.54 21.63 -9.06
N GLU A 22 12.64 21.11 -8.48
CA GLU A 22 13.79 20.62 -9.23
C GLU A 22 13.45 19.27 -9.90
N LEU A 23 12.77 18.37 -9.19
CA LEU A 23 12.27 17.11 -9.76
C LEU A 23 11.33 17.34 -10.95
N ALA A 24 10.47 18.34 -10.87
CA ALA A 24 9.53 18.70 -11.93
C ALA A 24 10.22 19.23 -13.22
N GLN A 25 11.50 19.58 -13.17
CA GLN A 25 12.29 19.95 -14.38
C GLN A 25 12.68 18.72 -15.21
N SER A 26 12.58 17.52 -14.65
CA SER A 26 12.83 16.29 -15.39
C SER A 26 11.61 15.92 -16.24
N GLU A 27 11.85 15.34 -17.41
CA GLU A 27 10.78 14.86 -18.29
C GLU A 27 9.84 13.87 -17.57
N LYS A 28 10.41 13.00 -16.73
CA LYS A 28 9.66 11.99 -15.97
C LYS A 28 8.62 12.60 -15.04
N PHE A 29 8.92 13.73 -14.42
CA PHE A 29 8.09 14.34 -13.37
C PHE A 29 7.56 15.72 -13.74
N ALA A 30 7.55 16.08 -15.03
CA ALA A 30 7.08 17.38 -15.51
C ALA A 30 5.63 17.72 -15.11
N ALA A 31 4.82 16.71 -14.80
CA ALA A 31 3.46 16.90 -14.33
C ALA A 31 3.39 17.40 -12.85
N ALA A 32 4.48 17.31 -12.07
CA ALA A 32 4.50 17.75 -10.66
C ALA A 32 4.64 19.26 -10.54
N GLU A 33 3.79 20.01 -11.22
CA GLU A 33 3.75 21.47 -11.17
C GLU A 33 3.27 21.97 -9.79
N PRO A 34 3.64 23.20 -9.36
CA PRO A 34 3.31 23.73 -8.04
C PRO A 34 1.81 23.66 -7.69
N ASP A 35 0.94 24.01 -8.63
CA ASP A 35 -0.51 24.01 -8.41
C ASP A 35 -1.05 22.58 -8.17
N LEU A 36 -0.53 21.59 -8.90
CA LEU A 36 -0.89 20.18 -8.68
C LEU A 36 -0.38 19.68 -7.32
N VAL A 37 0.85 20.04 -6.96
CA VAL A 37 1.42 19.69 -5.66
C VAL A 37 0.57 20.25 -4.51
N GLU A 38 0.18 21.53 -4.59
CA GLU A 38 -0.70 22.16 -3.61
C GLU A 38 -2.06 21.48 -3.52
N ALA A 39 -2.65 21.14 -4.68
CA ALA A 39 -3.93 20.45 -4.75
C ALA A 39 -3.87 19.05 -4.13
N ILE A 40 -2.79 18.29 -4.38
CA ILE A 40 -2.59 16.95 -3.78
C ILE A 40 -2.42 17.07 -2.27
N VAL A 41 -1.54 17.93 -1.78
CA VAL A 41 -1.26 18.07 -0.34
C VAL A 41 -2.49 18.57 0.42
N GLY A 42 -3.22 19.54 -0.14
CA GLY A 42 -4.47 20.03 0.44
C GLY A 42 -5.57 18.97 0.42
N GLY A 43 -5.78 18.34 -0.74
CA GLY A 43 -6.85 17.35 -0.93
C GLY A 43 -6.69 16.11 -0.06
N ILE A 44 -5.47 15.55 0.04
CA ILE A 44 -5.25 14.40 0.91
C ILE A 44 -5.42 14.77 2.40
N GLY A 45 -5.05 15.98 2.79
CA GLY A 45 -5.27 16.48 4.15
C GLY A 45 -6.76 16.54 4.50
N GLU A 46 -7.59 17.08 3.60
CA GLU A 46 -9.04 17.13 3.75
C GLU A 46 -9.66 15.72 3.77
N PHE A 47 -9.24 14.86 2.85
CA PHE A 47 -9.68 13.47 2.79
C PHE A 47 -9.35 12.73 4.10
N ALA A 48 -8.12 12.82 4.58
CA ALA A 48 -7.69 12.16 5.80
C ALA A 48 -8.47 12.67 7.03
N ALA A 49 -8.76 13.94 7.10
CA ALA A 49 -9.55 14.53 8.19
C ALA A 49 -11.03 14.13 8.15
N GLY A 50 -11.62 14.06 6.95
CA GLY A 50 -13.04 13.76 6.75
C GLY A 50 -13.40 12.28 6.77
N GLU A 51 -12.58 11.44 6.13
CA GLU A 51 -12.90 10.03 5.86
C GLU A 51 -12.10 9.05 6.74
N TRP A 52 -10.84 9.37 7.06
CA TRP A 52 -9.92 8.43 7.71
C TRP A 52 -9.86 8.60 9.23
N ALA A 53 -9.76 9.87 9.70
CA ALA A 53 -9.65 10.17 11.13
C ALA A 53 -10.87 9.73 11.95
N PRO A 54 -12.13 9.85 11.48
CA PRO A 54 -13.30 9.39 12.22
C PRO A 54 -13.26 7.89 12.53
N LEU A 55 -12.67 7.09 11.62
CA LEU A 55 -12.58 5.64 11.74
C LEU A 55 -11.51 5.16 12.71
N ASN A 56 -10.57 6.02 13.12
CA ASN A 56 -9.52 5.63 14.05
C ASN A 56 -10.08 5.10 15.38
N ARG A 57 -11.04 5.82 15.96
CA ARG A 57 -11.68 5.41 17.23
C ARG A 57 -12.63 4.24 17.06
N VAL A 58 -13.32 4.16 15.92
CA VAL A 58 -14.21 3.03 15.58
C VAL A 58 -13.39 1.75 15.49
N GLY A 59 -12.26 1.77 14.74
CA GLY A 59 -11.37 0.62 14.60
C GLY A 59 -10.76 0.16 15.93
N ASP A 60 -10.39 1.11 16.81
CA ASP A 60 -9.83 0.79 18.14
C ASP A 60 -10.86 0.12 19.06
N LEU A 61 -12.11 0.57 19.03
CA LEU A 61 -13.16 0.07 19.94
C LEU A 61 -13.80 -1.23 19.43
N GLU A 62 -14.06 -1.35 18.16
CA GLU A 62 -14.78 -2.49 17.58
C GLU A 62 -13.83 -3.56 17.07
N GLY A 63 -12.74 -3.14 16.42
CA GLY A 63 -11.74 -4.04 15.85
C GLY A 63 -12.25 -4.88 14.67
N ALA A 64 -11.33 -5.55 14.00
CA ALA A 64 -11.66 -6.57 13.00
C ALA A 64 -12.21 -7.83 13.67
N LYS A 65 -13.20 -8.48 13.04
CA LYS A 65 -13.83 -9.72 13.54
C LYS A 65 -13.50 -10.87 12.63
N LEU A 66 -13.04 -11.99 13.23
CA LEU A 66 -12.82 -13.24 12.51
C LEU A 66 -13.92 -14.23 12.85
N GLU A 67 -14.76 -14.55 11.87
CA GLU A 67 -15.83 -15.54 12.00
C GLU A 67 -15.78 -16.52 10.83
N ASN A 68 -15.73 -17.83 11.12
CA ASN A 68 -15.71 -18.91 10.11
C ASN A 68 -14.58 -18.74 9.05
N GLY A 69 -13.44 -18.17 9.43
CA GLY A 69 -12.32 -17.94 8.52
C GLY A 69 -12.41 -16.69 7.66
N VAL A 70 -13.42 -15.85 7.87
CA VAL A 70 -13.62 -14.58 7.17
C VAL A 70 -13.38 -13.43 8.15
N VAL A 71 -12.59 -12.47 7.73
CA VAL A 71 -12.36 -11.22 8.47
C VAL A 71 -13.29 -10.14 7.95
N THR A 72 -14.00 -9.48 8.86
CA THR A 72 -14.83 -8.31 8.57
C THR A 72 -14.36 -7.12 9.39
N LEU A 73 -14.44 -5.95 8.81
CA LEU A 73 -14.07 -4.69 9.43
C LEU A 73 -15.31 -3.95 9.96
N PRO A 74 -15.11 -2.99 10.88
CA PRO A 74 -16.20 -2.13 11.34
C PRO A 74 -16.82 -1.31 10.21
N ASP A 75 -18.04 -0.86 10.42
CA ASP A 75 -18.76 0.00 9.48
C ASP A 75 -17.94 1.26 9.13
N GLY A 76 -18.01 1.66 7.86
CA GLY A 76 -17.34 2.84 7.32
C GLY A 76 -15.97 2.56 6.69
N PHE A 77 -15.26 1.50 7.07
CA PHE A 77 -13.94 1.20 6.49
C PHE A 77 -14.02 0.90 4.99
N ALA A 78 -15.01 0.13 4.56
CA ALA A 78 -15.19 -0.21 3.15
C ALA A 78 -15.46 1.03 2.30
N ALA A 79 -16.38 1.91 2.74
CA ALA A 79 -16.68 3.15 2.03
C ALA A 79 -15.46 4.09 1.97
N ALA A 80 -14.72 4.24 3.07
CA ALA A 80 -13.53 5.09 3.09
C ALA A 80 -12.42 4.53 2.17
N TYR A 81 -12.27 3.21 2.07
CA TYR A 81 -11.33 2.59 1.13
C TYR A 81 -11.78 2.80 -0.32
N GLU A 82 -13.06 2.63 -0.62
CA GLU A 82 -13.63 2.89 -1.95
C GLU A 82 -13.38 4.34 -2.39
N HIS A 83 -13.68 5.33 -1.54
CA HIS A 83 -13.40 6.75 -1.82
C HIS A 83 -11.89 7.03 -1.98
N TYR A 84 -11.02 6.36 -1.20
CA TYR A 84 -9.57 6.46 -1.34
C TYR A 84 -9.11 6.03 -2.73
N VAL A 85 -9.68 4.94 -3.24
CA VAL A 85 -9.40 4.39 -4.57
C VAL A 85 -10.01 5.27 -5.68
N GLU A 86 -11.28 5.66 -5.55
CA GLU A 86 -11.99 6.48 -6.54
C GLU A 86 -11.33 7.85 -6.76
N GLN A 87 -10.77 8.44 -5.70
CA GLN A 87 -10.04 9.70 -5.79
C GLN A 87 -8.59 9.54 -6.25
N GLY A 88 -8.12 8.31 -6.45
CA GLY A 88 -6.81 8.00 -7.01
C GLY A 88 -5.63 8.17 -6.06
N TRP A 89 -5.87 8.26 -4.74
CA TRP A 89 -4.82 8.41 -3.74
C TRP A 89 -3.85 7.22 -3.67
N ASN A 90 -4.32 6.03 -4.04
CA ASN A 90 -3.53 4.80 -4.15
C ASN A 90 -2.56 4.80 -5.33
N ALA A 91 -2.78 5.62 -6.35
CA ALA A 91 -2.11 5.56 -7.64
C ALA A 91 -1.07 6.68 -7.86
N ILE A 92 -0.83 7.55 -6.87
CA ILE A 92 -0.02 8.78 -6.99
C ILE A 92 1.37 8.49 -7.60
N SER A 93 2.15 7.58 -7.04
CA SER A 93 3.48 7.23 -7.56
C SER A 93 3.49 5.97 -8.43
N GLY A 94 2.33 5.32 -8.61
CA GLY A 94 2.25 4.11 -9.42
C GLY A 94 2.64 4.36 -10.89
N PRO A 95 3.22 3.35 -11.57
CA PRO A 95 3.67 3.50 -12.95
C PRO A 95 2.52 3.84 -13.90
N ALA A 96 2.72 4.86 -14.74
CA ALA A 96 1.70 5.35 -15.67
C ALA A 96 1.25 4.28 -16.68
N GLU A 97 2.15 3.40 -17.10
CA GLU A 97 1.86 2.29 -18.02
C GLU A 97 0.89 1.25 -17.43
N PHE A 98 0.76 1.21 -16.10
CA PHE A 98 -0.17 0.33 -15.38
C PHE A 98 -1.35 1.09 -14.75
N GLY A 99 -1.59 2.35 -15.18
CA GLY A 99 -2.72 3.16 -14.75
C GLY A 99 -2.44 4.04 -13.53
N GLY A 100 -1.18 4.16 -13.10
CA GLY A 100 -0.76 5.10 -12.06
C GLY A 100 -0.61 6.53 -12.59
N GLN A 101 -0.37 7.46 -11.68
CA GLN A 101 -0.19 8.86 -12.03
C GLN A 101 1.27 9.22 -12.38
N GLY A 102 2.24 8.34 -12.05
CA GLY A 102 3.65 8.52 -12.35
C GLY A 102 4.29 9.73 -11.66
N LEU A 103 3.68 10.24 -10.59
CA LEU A 103 4.18 11.39 -9.85
C LEU A 103 5.34 11.01 -8.91
N PRO A 104 6.14 11.97 -8.45
CA PRO A 104 7.23 11.69 -7.53
C PRO A 104 6.77 10.95 -6.27
N PHE A 105 7.53 9.96 -5.84
CA PHE A 105 7.26 9.18 -4.62
C PHE A 105 7.11 10.04 -3.36
N THR A 106 7.73 11.22 -3.33
CA THR A 106 7.55 12.22 -2.28
C THR A 106 6.08 12.58 -2.05
N LEU A 107 5.26 12.65 -3.12
CA LEU A 107 3.84 12.93 -2.99
C LEU A 107 3.08 11.71 -2.43
N SER A 108 3.47 10.50 -2.80
CA SER A 108 2.95 9.28 -2.16
C SER A 108 3.31 9.22 -0.68
N CYS A 109 4.54 9.62 -0.29
CA CYS A 109 4.92 9.74 1.12
C CYS A 109 4.02 10.75 1.86
N ASN A 110 3.68 11.87 1.25
CA ASN A 110 2.77 12.84 1.86
C ASN A 110 1.34 12.29 2.02
N VAL A 111 0.86 11.52 1.04
CA VAL A 111 -0.41 10.79 1.17
C VAL A 111 -0.37 9.86 2.39
N LEU A 112 0.65 9.01 2.49
CA LEU A 112 0.81 8.07 3.60
C LEU A 112 1.00 8.78 4.96
N GLU A 113 1.67 9.92 5.00
CA GLU A 113 1.83 10.73 6.21
C GLU A 113 0.48 11.24 6.73
N ASN A 114 -0.35 11.83 5.86
CA ASN A 114 -1.67 12.31 6.23
C ASN A 114 -2.58 11.17 6.72
N LEU A 115 -2.66 10.08 5.95
CA LEU A 115 -3.44 8.91 6.31
C LEU A 115 -2.96 8.27 7.62
N GLY A 116 -1.64 8.12 7.79
CA GLY A 116 -1.04 7.53 8.99
C GLY A 116 -1.23 8.39 10.24
N THR A 117 -1.16 9.71 10.10
CA THR A 117 -1.41 10.64 11.22
C THR A 117 -2.88 10.63 11.62
N ALA A 118 -3.78 10.49 10.66
CA ALA A 118 -5.22 10.42 10.88
C ALA A 118 -5.65 9.06 11.47
N ASN A 119 -5.14 7.95 10.92
CA ASN A 119 -5.46 6.58 11.34
C ASN A 119 -4.33 5.62 10.93
N MET A 120 -3.34 5.43 11.80
CA MET A 120 -2.17 4.60 11.51
C MET A 120 -2.54 3.15 11.21
N ALA A 121 -3.46 2.55 11.96
CA ALA A 121 -3.83 1.16 11.78
C ALA A 121 -4.42 0.91 10.38
N PHE A 122 -5.24 1.82 9.89
CA PHE A 122 -5.81 1.73 8.54
C PHE A 122 -4.77 2.04 7.45
N ASN A 123 -3.88 3.01 7.70
CA ASN A 123 -2.82 3.39 6.75
C ASN A 123 -1.83 2.25 6.43
N LEU A 124 -1.71 1.25 7.29
CA LEU A 124 -0.85 0.10 7.01
C LEU A 124 -1.29 -0.69 5.76
N LEU A 125 -2.58 -0.66 5.39
CA LEU A 125 -3.07 -1.28 4.16
C LEU A 125 -2.51 -0.60 2.89
N PRO A 126 -2.72 0.72 2.66
CA PRO A 126 -2.12 1.40 1.51
C PRO A 126 -0.59 1.35 1.52
N MET A 127 0.05 1.51 2.68
CA MET A 127 1.50 1.46 2.77
C MET A 127 2.08 0.12 2.28
N LEU A 128 1.48 -1.01 2.65
CA LEU A 128 1.92 -2.33 2.18
C LEU A 128 1.62 -2.54 0.69
N SER A 129 0.50 -2.00 0.20
CA SER A 129 0.16 -2.07 -1.22
C SER A 129 1.14 -1.27 -2.08
N VAL A 130 1.53 -0.06 -1.65
CA VAL A 130 2.60 0.73 -2.31
C VAL A 130 3.91 -0.07 -2.33
N GLY A 131 4.31 -0.68 -1.21
CA GLY A 131 5.52 -1.51 -1.15
C GLY A 131 5.46 -2.73 -2.08
N ALA A 132 4.29 -3.33 -2.27
CA ALA A 132 4.10 -4.44 -3.20
C ALA A 132 4.21 -3.99 -4.67
N ILE A 133 3.66 -2.81 -5.01
CA ILE A 133 3.78 -2.20 -6.33
C ILE A 133 5.25 -1.93 -6.65
N GLU A 134 5.97 -1.23 -5.78
CA GLU A 134 7.40 -0.93 -5.94
C GLU A 134 8.24 -2.20 -6.12
N SER A 135 7.98 -3.24 -5.32
CA SER A 135 8.69 -4.51 -5.43
C SER A 135 8.45 -5.20 -6.77
N LEU A 136 7.21 -5.21 -7.26
CA LEU A 136 6.87 -5.82 -8.54
C LEU A 136 7.39 -5.00 -9.73
N GLU A 137 7.32 -3.68 -9.66
CA GLU A 137 7.85 -2.78 -10.70
C GLU A 137 9.35 -2.98 -10.90
N HIS A 138 10.12 -3.04 -9.81
CA HIS A 138 11.58 -3.12 -9.90
C HIS A 138 12.12 -4.53 -10.05
N HIS A 139 11.42 -5.56 -9.61
CA HIS A 139 11.93 -6.92 -9.50
C HIS A 139 11.04 -8.00 -10.14
N GLY A 140 9.81 -7.67 -10.51
CA GLY A 140 8.91 -8.59 -11.18
C GLY A 140 9.31 -8.86 -12.62
N SER A 141 9.08 -10.08 -13.12
CA SER A 141 9.18 -10.32 -14.57
C SER A 141 8.08 -9.54 -15.31
N PRO A 142 8.26 -9.24 -16.61
CA PRO A 142 7.22 -8.55 -17.40
C PRO A 142 5.84 -9.20 -17.30
N GLU A 143 5.78 -10.55 -17.24
CA GLU A 143 4.52 -11.29 -17.10
C GLU A 143 3.87 -11.05 -15.73
N LEU A 144 4.67 -10.97 -14.65
CA LEU A 144 4.17 -10.67 -13.31
C LEU A 144 3.69 -9.22 -13.21
N GLN A 145 4.45 -8.29 -13.79
CA GLN A 145 4.07 -6.87 -13.85
C GLN A 145 2.73 -6.69 -14.57
N GLN A 146 2.60 -7.21 -15.79
CA GLN A 146 1.35 -7.14 -16.57
C GLN A 146 0.16 -7.77 -15.87
N LYS A 147 0.38 -8.83 -15.11
CA LYS A 147 -0.67 -9.56 -14.41
C LYS A 147 -1.16 -8.86 -13.15
N TYR A 148 -0.26 -8.29 -12.37
CA TYR A 148 -0.55 -7.84 -11.01
C TYR A 148 -0.58 -6.31 -10.85
N LEU A 149 0.32 -5.57 -11.53
CA LEU A 149 0.41 -4.13 -11.32
C LEU A 149 -0.87 -3.37 -11.68
N PRO A 150 -1.58 -3.64 -12.79
CA PRO A 150 -2.81 -2.91 -13.10
C PRO A 150 -3.86 -3.01 -11.99
N LYS A 151 -3.95 -4.16 -11.33
CA LYS A 151 -4.93 -4.41 -10.26
C LYS A 151 -4.51 -3.80 -8.92
N LEU A 152 -3.21 -3.84 -8.61
CA LEU A 152 -2.66 -3.21 -7.40
C LEU A 152 -2.68 -1.69 -7.52
N VAL A 153 -2.26 -1.14 -8.66
CA VAL A 153 -2.26 0.30 -8.92
C VAL A 153 -3.67 0.87 -8.94
N SER A 154 -4.65 0.14 -9.49
CA SER A 154 -6.05 0.58 -9.46
C SER A 154 -6.70 0.46 -8.07
N GLY A 155 -6.06 -0.16 -7.08
CA GLY A 155 -6.65 -0.44 -5.76
C GLY A 155 -7.71 -1.54 -5.75
N GLU A 156 -7.99 -2.18 -6.88
CA GLU A 156 -8.91 -3.33 -6.93
C GLU A 156 -8.38 -4.49 -6.08
N TRP A 157 -7.07 -4.66 -6.03
CA TRP A 157 -6.35 -5.60 -5.17
C TRP A 157 -5.41 -4.87 -4.23
N SER A 158 -5.18 -5.45 -3.06
CA SER A 158 -4.18 -4.98 -2.10
C SER A 158 -2.95 -5.88 -2.07
N GLY A 159 -1.88 -5.38 -1.46
CA GLY A 159 -0.63 -6.11 -1.32
C GLY A 159 -0.23 -6.29 0.15
N THR A 160 0.51 -7.37 0.45
CA THR A 160 1.09 -7.62 1.77
C THR A 160 2.52 -8.11 1.66
N MET A 161 3.26 -7.98 2.77
CA MET A 161 4.62 -8.50 2.94
C MET A 161 4.62 -9.59 4.00
N ASN A 162 4.76 -10.86 3.59
CA ASN A 162 4.72 -12.02 4.46
C ASN A 162 6.16 -12.45 4.80
N LEU A 163 6.75 -11.83 5.81
CA LEU A 163 8.14 -12.02 6.21
C LEU A 163 8.27 -12.79 7.52
N THR A 164 7.66 -12.27 8.58
CA THR A 164 7.83 -12.71 9.97
C THR A 164 7.35 -14.14 10.18
N GLU A 165 8.14 -14.89 10.94
CA GLU A 165 7.82 -16.24 11.44
C GLU A 165 7.94 -16.29 12.98
N PRO A 166 7.42 -17.32 13.65
CA PRO A 166 7.48 -17.40 15.11
C PRO A 166 8.89 -17.26 15.70
N GLN A 167 9.92 -17.70 14.98
CA GLN A 167 11.33 -17.64 15.39
C GLN A 167 12.14 -16.56 14.64
N ALA A 168 11.56 -15.86 13.69
CA ALA A 168 12.25 -14.96 12.76
C ALA A 168 11.44 -13.67 12.57
N GLY A 169 11.65 -12.71 13.45
CA GLY A 169 11.09 -11.37 13.37
C GLY A 169 12.14 -10.38 12.86
N SER A 170 12.91 -9.76 13.77
CA SER A 170 14.02 -8.87 13.40
C SER A 170 15.12 -9.60 12.65
N ASP A 171 15.45 -10.83 13.05
CA ASP A 171 16.32 -11.72 12.28
C ASP A 171 15.52 -12.50 11.22
N VAL A 172 15.14 -11.83 10.14
CA VAL A 172 14.46 -12.45 8.99
C VAL A 172 15.35 -13.51 8.33
N GLY A 173 16.68 -13.43 8.49
CA GLY A 173 17.62 -14.44 8.03
C GLY A 173 17.36 -15.84 8.63
N ALA A 174 16.75 -15.93 9.80
CA ALA A 174 16.40 -17.19 10.46
C ALA A 174 15.08 -17.84 9.95
N LEU A 175 14.46 -17.31 8.91
CA LEU A 175 13.21 -17.87 8.36
C LEU A 175 13.38 -19.34 7.92
N ARG A 176 12.29 -20.12 8.06
CA ARG A 176 12.25 -21.56 7.75
C ARG A 176 11.26 -21.91 6.65
N THR A 177 10.38 -20.99 6.26
CA THR A 177 9.47 -21.20 5.11
C THR A 177 10.28 -21.54 3.88
N THR A 178 9.86 -22.59 3.16
CA THR A 178 10.52 -23.07 1.93
C THR A 178 9.57 -22.97 0.73
N ALA A 179 10.14 -22.82 -0.46
CA ALA A 179 9.43 -22.85 -1.73
C ALA A 179 10.06 -23.93 -2.61
N HIS A 180 9.30 -25.00 -2.92
CA HIS A 180 9.73 -26.13 -3.72
C HIS A 180 9.13 -26.06 -5.12
N LEU A 181 9.96 -26.17 -6.15
CA LEU A 181 9.50 -26.19 -7.53
C LEU A 181 8.55 -27.37 -7.77
N ILE A 182 7.46 -27.11 -8.45
CA ILE A 182 6.53 -28.15 -8.94
C ILE A 182 7.00 -28.51 -10.36
N GLU A 183 7.53 -29.73 -10.51
CA GLU A 183 8.13 -30.18 -11.77
C GLU A 183 7.10 -30.63 -12.79
N ASP A 184 5.99 -31.21 -12.34
CA ASP A 184 5.00 -31.85 -13.19
C ASP A 184 3.54 -31.40 -12.87
N GLY A 185 2.64 -31.63 -13.84
CA GLY A 185 1.20 -31.40 -13.70
C GLY A 185 0.77 -29.96 -14.04
N GLU A 186 -0.49 -29.62 -13.71
CA GLU A 186 -1.13 -28.34 -14.05
C GLU A 186 -0.38 -27.11 -13.52
N HIS A 187 0.37 -27.29 -12.44
CA HIS A 187 1.11 -26.21 -11.78
C HIS A 187 2.62 -26.29 -12.00
N ALA A 188 3.08 -27.05 -13.02
CA ALA A 188 4.50 -27.14 -13.36
C ALA A 188 5.12 -25.73 -13.57
N GLY A 189 6.32 -25.53 -13.06
CA GLY A 189 7.00 -24.23 -13.08
C GLY A 189 6.59 -23.26 -11.98
N LYS A 190 5.57 -23.57 -11.17
CA LYS A 190 5.21 -22.83 -9.96
C LYS A 190 5.90 -23.43 -8.73
N TYR A 191 5.77 -22.75 -7.60
CA TYR A 191 6.37 -23.21 -6.34
C TYR A 191 5.29 -23.57 -5.33
N ARG A 192 5.53 -24.64 -4.59
CA ARG A 192 4.75 -25.00 -3.41
C ARG A 192 5.44 -24.41 -2.19
N ILE A 193 4.77 -23.45 -1.54
CA ILE A 193 5.28 -22.82 -0.31
C ILE A 193 4.84 -23.65 0.89
N LYS A 194 5.79 -23.92 1.82
CA LYS A 194 5.55 -24.62 3.06
C LYS A 194 6.21 -23.89 4.22
N GLY A 195 5.40 -23.47 5.19
CA GLY A 195 5.87 -22.74 6.38
C GLY A 195 4.74 -22.10 7.12
N GLN A 196 5.07 -21.25 8.10
CA GLN A 196 4.12 -20.49 8.89
C GLN A 196 4.61 -19.04 8.99
N LYS A 197 3.78 -18.12 8.57
CA LYS A 197 3.98 -16.68 8.75
C LYS A 197 3.04 -16.20 9.86
N ILE A 198 3.48 -15.21 10.63
CA ILE A 198 2.70 -14.61 11.73
C ILE A 198 2.73 -13.09 11.63
N TYR A 199 1.75 -12.44 12.26
CA TYR A 199 1.63 -10.98 12.31
C TYR A 199 1.60 -10.31 10.93
N ILE A 200 0.92 -10.97 9.97
CA ILE A 200 0.82 -10.41 8.63
C ILE A 200 -0.23 -9.32 8.63
N THR A 201 0.25 -8.08 8.62
CA THR A 201 -0.56 -6.87 8.62
C THR A 201 -1.45 -6.87 7.38
N TRP A 202 -2.76 -6.70 7.58
CA TRP A 202 -3.78 -6.73 6.52
C TRP A 202 -3.72 -7.99 5.64
N GLY A 203 -3.34 -9.12 6.25
CA GLY A 203 -3.23 -10.42 5.57
C GLY A 203 -4.56 -11.02 5.14
N GLU A 204 -5.67 -10.60 5.77
CA GLU A 204 -7.04 -10.93 5.40
C GLU A 204 -7.94 -9.74 5.75
N HIS A 205 -8.84 -9.37 4.83
CA HIS A 205 -9.81 -8.28 5.00
C HIS A 205 -10.85 -8.29 3.87
N ASP A 206 -11.94 -7.55 4.05
CA ASP A 206 -13.09 -7.46 3.14
C ASP A 206 -13.13 -6.18 2.27
N LEU A 207 -12.03 -5.41 2.19
CA LEU A 207 -12.00 -4.12 1.49
C LEU A 207 -11.63 -4.23 0.01
N ALA A 208 -10.70 -5.11 -0.34
CA ALA A 208 -10.26 -5.31 -1.71
C ALA A 208 -10.75 -6.67 -2.24
N LYS A 209 -10.93 -6.78 -3.57
CA LYS A 209 -11.41 -8.01 -4.21
C LYS A 209 -10.42 -9.17 -4.12
N ASN A 210 -9.14 -8.87 -3.90
CA ASN A 210 -8.08 -9.86 -3.74
C ASN A 210 -6.88 -9.27 -3.01
N ILE A 211 -6.07 -10.13 -2.41
CA ILE A 211 -4.86 -9.75 -1.68
C ILE A 211 -3.66 -10.49 -2.30
N ILE A 212 -2.65 -9.75 -2.73
CA ILE A 212 -1.42 -10.31 -3.29
C ILE A 212 -0.37 -10.39 -2.18
N HIS A 213 -0.02 -11.60 -1.79
CA HIS A 213 0.98 -11.86 -0.76
C HIS A 213 2.38 -11.99 -1.37
N LEU A 214 3.28 -11.07 -1.00
CA LEU A 214 4.71 -11.20 -1.26
C LEU A 214 5.34 -12.05 -0.14
N VAL A 215 5.61 -13.32 -0.41
CA VAL A 215 6.05 -14.29 0.61
C VAL A 215 7.55 -14.54 0.49
N LEU A 216 8.30 -14.19 1.55
CA LEU A 216 9.71 -14.54 1.63
C LEU A 216 9.86 -16.02 2.03
N ALA A 217 10.52 -16.80 1.16
CA ALA A 217 10.76 -18.23 1.36
C ALA A 217 12.14 -18.63 0.86
N ARG A 218 12.72 -19.70 1.43
CA ARG A 218 13.97 -20.28 0.96
C ARG A 218 13.72 -21.23 -0.21
N LEU A 219 14.56 -21.13 -1.22
CA LEU A 219 14.72 -22.21 -2.19
C LEU A 219 15.59 -23.30 -1.55
N PRO A 220 15.31 -24.61 -1.84
CA PRO A 220 16.11 -25.72 -1.35
C PRO A 220 17.53 -25.71 -1.91
#